data_7a4b80c8c818d628960cef2404bdf499
#
_entry.id   7a4b80c8c818d628960cef2404bdf499
#
_cell.length_a   1.000
_cell.length_b   1.000
_cell.length_c   1.000
_cell.angle_alpha   90.00
_cell.angle_beta   90.00
_cell.angle_gamma   90.00
#
_symmetry.space_group_name_H-M   'P 1'
#
loop_
_entity.id
_entity.type
_entity.pdbx_description
1 polymer ?
#
loop_
_entity_poly.entity_id
_entity_poly.type
_entity_poly.pdbx_seq_one_letter_code
_entity_poly.pdbx_strand_id
1 'polypeptide(L)'
;PQVEQKGFSTFSRNAREYNDGVYGMKWVPRVLNENRAAFEAELKAKFGIPGITDVAESQEGSGHYSLSPVSDEYYPILMSDPEASKELPIGYDLASKIVTRTALETATSNDQAIASTPLTVMEEGKQKYIYFISLPLYDKSAESEEERWKELKGFIVGLYDIDTIFNGVLENAWNWSEANNIALDDNSGQVSGTSIRVSEHTGSDLVDDDRFVYSKQLSPIADLQWFLVGTPSKSY
;
A
#
# COMPACT_ATOMS: atom_id res chain seq x y z
N PRO A 1 24.87 -1.76 -0.06
CA PRO A 1 24.66 -0.79 -1.14
C PRO A 1 23.65 0.25 -0.67
N GLN A 2 23.98 1.53 -0.86
CA GLN A 2 23.06 2.63 -0.54
C GLN A 2 22.02 2.73 -1.66
N VAL A 3 20.73 2.89 -1.31
CA VAL A 3 19.69 3.16 -2.29
C VAL A 3 19.89 4.58 -2.83
N GLU A 4 20.23 4.70 -4.11
CA GLU A 4 20.48 5.99 -4.74
C GLU A 4 19.20 6.56 -5.34
N GLN A 5 18.96 7.86 -5.17
CA GLN A 5 17.80 8.58 -5.69
C GLN A 5 17.53 8.31 -7.17
N LYS A 6 18.57 8.38 -8.01
CA LYS A 6 18.45 8.16 -9.46
C LYS A 6 18.04 6.72 -9.79
N GLY A 7 18.62 5.74 -9.11
CA GLY A 7 18.26 4.32 -9.29
C GLY A 7 16.83 4.06 -8.88
N PHE A 8 16.42 4.57 -7.71
CA PHE A 8 15.05 4.47 -7.20
C PHE A 8 14.04 5.09 -8.17
N SER A 9 14.25 6.35 -8.59
CA SER A 9 13.31 7.03 -9.50
C SER A 9 13.21 6.36 -10.87
N THR A 10 14.30 5.78 -11.38
CA THR A 10 14.25 5.02 -12.64
C THR A 10 13.46 3.74 -12.48
N PHE A 11 13.70 2.97 -11.41
CA PHE A 11 12.98 1.75 -11.11
C PHE A 11 11.46 2.01 -10.94
N SER A 12 11.11 3.00 -10.11
CA SER A 12 9.73 3.36 -9.82
C SER A 12 8.97 3.84 -11.07
N ARG A 13 9.59 4.70 -11.87
CA ARG A 13 9.00 5.16 -13.13
C ARG A 13 8.72 4.00 -14.07
N ASN A 14 9.68 3.09 -14.27
CA ASN A 14 9.48 1.92 -15.11
C ASN A 14 8.32 1.06 -14.59
N ALA A 15 8.23 0.83 -13.27
CA ALA A 15 7.14 0.06 -12.69
C ALA A 15 5.77 0.67 -13.02
N ARG A 16 5.63 2.01 -12.97
CA ARG A 16 4.39 2.72 -13.30
C ARG A 16 4.10 2.75 -14.80
N GLU A 17 5.11 2.91 -15.65
CA GLU A 17 4.95 2.92 -17.11
C GLU A 17 4.45 1.59 -17.67
N TYR A 18 4.77 0.47 -16.99
CA TYR A 18 4.33 -0.87 -17.40
C TYR A 18 3.11 -1.39 -16.61
N ASN A 19 2.60 -0.61 -15.65
CA ASN A 19 1.54 -1.07 -14.76
C ASN A 19 0.69 0.10 -14.25
N ASP A 20 -0.41 0.38 -14.93
CA ASP A 20 -1.30 1.52 -14.62
C ASP A 20 -1.86 1.49 -13.20
N GLY A 21 -1.91 0.31 -12.57
CA GLY A 21 -2.34 0.16 -11.18
C GLY A 21 -1.30 0.54 -10.14
N VAL A 22 -0.05 0.80 -10.54
CA VAL A 22 0.98 1.29 -9.60
C VAL A 22 0.79 2.78 -9.38
N TYR A 23 0.16 3.14 -8.26
CA TYR A 23 -0.07 4.53 -7.87
C TYR A 23 1.22 5.26 -7.48
N GLY A 24 2.17 4.56 -6.86
CA GLY A 24 3.48 5.11 -6.51
C GLY A 24 4.37 4.12 -5.80
N MET A 25 5.61 4.53 -5.60
CA MET A 25 6.59 3.76 -4.83
C MET A 25 7.34 4.64 -3.84
N LYS A 26 7.76 4.05 -2.73
CA LYS A 26 8.49 4.74 -1.67
C LYS A 26 9.68 3.92 -1.19
N TRP A 27 10.77 4.61 -0.87
CA TRP A 27 11.86 4.05 -0.08
C TRP A 27 11.73 4.50 1.37
N VAL A 28 11.73 3.54 2.27
CA VAL A 28 11.45 3.72 3.70
C VAL A 28 12.60 3.08 4.48
N PRO A 29 13.67 3.84 4.82
CA PRO A 29 14.77 3.31 5.60
C PRO A 29 14.37 3.01 7.05
N ARG A 30 15.04 2.04 7.66
CA ARG A 30 15.02 1.85 9.11
C ARG A 30 15.95 2.86 9.78
N VAL A 31 15.44 3.63 10.71
CA VAL A 31 16.21 4.63 11.47
C VAL A 31 16.13 4.30 12.96
N LEU A 32 17.25 3.86 13.55
CA LEU A 32 17.33 3.64 14.99
C LEU A 32 17.36 4.98 15.71
N ASN A 33 16.85 5.03 16.95
CA ASN A 33 16.77 6.27 17.73
C ASN A 33 18.12 6.98 17.90
N GLU A 34 19.20 6.24 18.05
CA GLU A 34 20.55 6.78 18.11
C GLU A 34 20.98 7.56 16.86
N ASN A 35 20.40 7.22 15.71
CA ASN A 35 20.67 7.84 14.39
C ASN A 35 19.65 8.91 14.02
N ARG A 36 18.57 9.09 14.82
CA ARG A 36 17.46 10.00 14.52
C ARG A 36 17.94 11.42 14.25
N ALA A 37 18.77 11.99 15.12
CA ALA A 37 19.22 13.36 14.98
C ALA A 37 20.02 13.62 13.69
N ALA A 38 20.87 12.67 13.28
CA ALA A 38 21.62 12.76 12.04
C ALA A 38 20.68 12.66 10.82
N PHE A 39 19.70 11.76 10.87
CA PHE A 39 18.70 11.59 9.81
C PHE A 39 17.81 12.83 9.66
N GLU A 40 17.33 13.41 10.77
CA GLU A 40 16.52 14.65 10.77
C GLU A 40 17.31 15.84 10.23
N ALA A 41 18.62 15.93 10.52
CA ALA A 41 19.48 16.94 9.94
C ALA A 41 19.59 16.79 8.39
N GLU A 42 19.64 15.56 7.90
CA GLU A 42 19.61 15.27 6.45
C GLU A 42 18.29 15.66 5.83
N LEU A 43 17.15 15.30 6.44
CA LEU A 43 15.80 15.69 5.99
C LEU A 43 15.68 17.22 5.88
N LYS A 44 16.16 17.92 6.89
CA LYS A 44 16.13 19.40 6.91
C LYS A 44 17.00 20.00 5.81
N ALA A 45 18.20 19.46 5.61
CA ALA A 45 19.14 19.97 4.61
C ALA A 45 18.64 19.73 3.16
N LYS A 46 18.06 18.56 2.88
CA LYS A 46 17.64 18.17 1.52
C LYS A 46 16.24 18.65 1.16
N PHE A 47 15.30 18.60 2.10
CA PHE A 47 13.87 18.80 1.84
C PHE A 47 13.24 19.94 2.63
N GLY A 48 13.98 20.57 3.55
CA GLY A 48 13.43 21.61 4.44
C GLY A 48 12.48 21.08 5.53
N ILE A 49 12.42 19.75 5.73
CA ILE A 49 11.53 19.08 6.67
C ILE A 49 12.20 19.05 8.04
N PRO A 50 11.52 19.52 9.11
CA PRO A 50 12.14 19.72 10.41
C PRO A 50 12.55 18.42 11.14
N GLY A 51 11.93 17.28 10.78
CA GLY A 51 12.23 15.99 11.39
C GLY A 51 11.28 14.89 10.92
N ILE A 52 11.37 13.73 11.56
CA ILE A 52 10.46 12.61 11.34
C ILE A 52 9.09 13.00 11.88
N THR A 53 8.04 12.79 11.07
CA THR A 53 6.69 13.27 11.36
C THR A 53 5.67 12.14 11.48
N ASP A 54 4.61 12.43 12.22
CA ASP A 54 3.45 11.59 12.43
C ASP A 54 2.16 12.41 12.25
N VAL A 55 1.05 11.75 12.00
CA VAL A 55 -0.29 12.36 12.01
C VAL A 55 -0.97 12.02 13.32
N ALA A 56 -1.33 13.01 14.10
CA ALA A 56 -2.16 12.80 15.28
C ALA A 56 -3.50 12.17 14.85
N GLU A 57 -3.94 11.11 15.54
CA GLU A 57 -5.19 10.36 15.23
C GLU A 57 -6.42 11.27 15.05
N SER A 58 -6.47 12.40 15.80
CA SER A 58 -7.55 13.40 15.70
C SER A 58 -7.49 14.29 14.45
N GLN A 59 -6.45 14.14 13.62
CA GLN A 59 -6.18 15.00 12.46
C GLN A 59 -5.98 14.23 11.16
N GLU A 60 -6.39 12.97 11.12
CA GLU A 60 -6.34 12.18 9.88
C GLU A 60 -7.07 12.89 8.74
N GLY A 61 -6.39 12.99 7.59
CA GLY A 61 -6.91 13.70 6.42
C GLY A 61 -6.78 15.23 6.44
N SER A 62 -6.31 15.85 7.56
CA SER A 62 -6.15 17.30 7.65
C SER A 62 -4.85 17.84 7.04
N GLY A 63 -3.88 16.95 6.71
CA GLY A 63 -2.55 17.33 6.24
C GLY A 63 -1.66 17.99 7.33
N HIS A 64 -2.06 17.91 8.58
CA HIS A 64 -1.26 18.38 9.71
C HIS A 64 -0.39 17.28 10.27
N TYR A 65 0.92 17.49 10.20
CA TYR A 65 1.93 16.57 10.70
C TYR A 65 2.62 17.18 11.91
N SER A 66 2.82 16.38 12.96
CA SER A 66 3.62 16.72 14.13
C SER A 66 4.91 15.91 14.12
N LEU A 67 5.90 16.32 14.92
CA LEU A 67 7.11 15.51 15.09
C LEU A 67 6.74 14.19 15.77
N SER A 68 7.26 13.08 15.26
CA SER A 68 7.06 11.76 15.85
C SER A 68 7.58 11.69 17.27
N PRO A 69 6.86 11.06 18.20
CA PRO A 69 7.31 10.83 19.57
C PRO A 69 8.61 10.00 19.59
N VAL A 70 9.24 9.92 20.77
CA VAL A 70 10.44 9.09 20.95
C VAL A 70 10.05 7.62 20.86
N SER A 71 10.75 6.87 19.99
CA SER A 71 10.63 5.44 19.79
C SER A 71 12.02 4.84 19.64
N ASP A 72 12.18 3.52 19.81
CA ASP A 72 13.46 2.83 19.59
C ASP A 72 13.90 2.88 18.14
N GLU A 73 12.93 2.87 17.21
CA GLU A 73 13.16 2.94 15.78
C GLU A 73 12.00 3.61 15.03
N TYR A 74 12.29 4.06 13.82
CA TYR A 74 11.37 4.77 12.93
C TYR A 74 11.52 4.23 11.51
N TYR A 75 10.46 4.40 10.71
CA TYR A 75 10.42 4.02 9.30
C TYR A 75 9.93 5.20 8.43
N PRO A 76 10.73 6.28 8.35
CA PRO A 76 10.34 7.49 7.63
C PRO A 76 10.45 7.30 6.12
N ILE A 77 9.53 7.88 5.37
CA ILE A 77 9.63 7.95 3.92
C ILE A 77 10.77 8.89 3.55
N LEU A 78 11.79 8.38 2.85
CA LEU A 78 12.94 9.17 2.40
C LEU A 78 12.88 9.51 0.91
N MET A 79 12.34 8.60 0.09
CA MET A 79 12.13 8.83 -1.34
C MET A 79 10.71 8.45 -1.72
N SER A 80 10.14 9.21 -2.65
CA SER A 80 8.79 8.99 -3.17
C SER A 80 8.78 9.23 -4.68
N ASP A 81 8.09 8.39 -5.40
CA ASP A 81 7.80 8.60 -6.81
C ASP A 81 6.33 8.17 -7.08
N PRO A 82 5.45 9.06 -7.50
CA PRO A 82 5.69 10.50 -7.68
C PRO A 82 6.02 11.21 -6.36
N GLU A 83 6.80 12.29 -6.47
CA GLU A 83 7.30 13.04 -5.30
C GLU A 83 6.19 13.73 -4.51
N ALA A 84 5.08 14.04 -5.15
CA ALA A 84 4.01 14.90 -4.64
C ALA A 84 2.84 14.13 -4.01
N SER A 85 3.08 13.00 -3.33
CA SER A 85 2.02 12.33 -2.56
C SER A 85 1.71 13.12 -1.29
N LYS A 86 0.55 13.78 -1.24
CA LYS A 86 0.10 14.57 -0.08
C LYS A 86 -0.24 13.71 1.13
N GLU A 87 -0.71 12.49 0.88
CA GLU A 87 -1.17 11.56 1.91
C GLU A 87 -0.01 10.93 2.70
N LEU A 88 1.14 10.80 2.06
CA LEU A 88 2.34 10.16 2.61
C LEU A 88 3.59 10.94 2.21
N PRO A 89 3.83 12.09 2.82
CA PRO A 89 4.95 12.95 2.48
C PRO A 89 6.29 12.37 2.92
N ILE A 90 7.37 12.91 2.36
CA ILE A 90 8.74 12.64 2.85
C ILE A 90 8.82 13.01 4.32
N GLY A 91 9.50 12.18 5.12
CA GLY A 91 9.65 12.34 6.56
C GLY A 91 8.53 11.70 7.39
N TYR A 92 7.42 11.27 6.77
CA TYR A 92 6.34 10.58 7.49
C TYR A 92 6.77 9.18 7.92
N ASP A 93 6.61 8.88 9.22
CA ASP A 93 6.91 7.57 9.80
C ASP A 93 5.78 6.58 9.52
N LEU A 94 6.02 5.62 8.63
CA LEU A 94 5.03 4.57 8.31
C LEU A 94 4.70 3.69 9.52
N ALA A 95 5.60 3.53 10.49
CA ALA A 95 5.34 2.75 11.68
C ALA A 95 4.55 3.52 12.76
N SER A 96 4.19 4.77 12.51
CA SER A 96 3.36 5.54 13.45
C SER A 96 1.96 4.95 13.62
N LYS A 97 1.41 4.30 12.58
CA LYS A 97 0.13 3.61 12.64
C LYS A 97 0.32 2.11 12.86
N ILE A 98 -0.51 1.54 13.74
CA ILE A 98 -0.45 0.12 14.07
C ILE A 98 -0.60 -0.78 12.84
N VAL A 99 -1.48 -0.42 11.91
CA VAL A 99 -1.77 -1.20 10.71
C VAL A 99 -0.55 -1.31 9.80
N THR A 100 0.09 -0.18 9.49
CA THR A 100 1.29 -0.16 8.66
C THR A 100 2.48 -0.74 9.38
N ARG A 101 2.63 -0.50 10.69
CA ARG A 101 3.67 -1.11 11.53
C ARG A 101 3.58 -2.63 11.49
N THR A 102 2.39 -3.20 11.71
CA THR A 102 2.19 -4.66 11.67
C THR A 102 2.57 -5.25 10.32
N ALA A 103 2.24 -4.57 9.21
CA ALA A 103 2.64 -5.03 7.88
C ALA A 103 4.17 -5.03 7.70
N LEU A 104 4.88 -3.98 8.15
CA LEU A 104 6.35 -3.92 8.10
C LEU A 104 6.99 -5.02 8.96
N GLU A 105 6.50 -5.22 10.19
CA GLU A 105 6.98 -6.24 11.11
C GLU A 105 6.76 -7.64 10.54
N THR A 106 5.57 -7.93 10.01
CA THR A 106 5.24 -9.22 9.40
C THR A 106 6.09 -9.47 8.15
N ALA A 107 6.32 -8.46 7.32
CA ALA A 107 7.18 -8.56 6.14
C ALA A 107 8.61 -8.96 6.52
N THR A 108 9.16 -8.34 7.58
CA THR A 108 10.50 -8.66 8.09
C THR A 108 10.56 -10.08 8.67
N SER A 109 9.59 -10.44 9.53
CA SER A 109 9.58 -11.76 10.19
C SER A 109 9.45 -12.91 9.20
N ASN A 110 8.65 -12.72 8.13
CA ASN A 110 8.38 -13.77 7.14
C ASN A 110 9.33 -13.73 5.92
N ASP A 111 10.13 -12.67 5.76
CA ASP A 111 10.93 -12.41 4.55
C ASP A 111 10.07 -12.43 3.28
N GLN A 112 8.93 -11.78 3.32
CA GLN A 112 7.94 -11.77 2.23
C GLN A 112 7.35 -10.38 2.02
N ALA A 113 6.85 -10.15 0.81
CA ALA A 113 6.03 -8.98 0.55
C ALA A 113 4.70 -9.12 1.29
N ILE A 114 4.37 -8.14 2.13
CA ILE A 114 3.13 -8.10 2.91
C ILE A 114 2.33 -6.86 2.56
N ALA A 115 1.04 -7.03 2.38
CA ALA A 115 0.12 -5.93 2.16
C ALA A 115 -0.44 -5.40 3.49
N SER A 116 -0.66 -4.08 3.55
CA SER A 116 -1.49 -3.50 4.61
C SER A 116 -2.97 -3.73 4.33
N THR A 117 -3.83 -3.47 5.30
CA THR A 117 -5.25 -3.22 4.99
C THR A 117 -5.37 -2.00 4.06
N PRO A 118 -6.42 -1.92 3.22
CA PRO A 118 -6.57 -0.82 2.29
C PRO A 118 -6.68 0.51 3.01
N LEU A 119 -5.98 1.51 2.51
CA LEU A 119 -6.16 2.90 2.91
C LEU A 119 -7.22 3.54 2.02
N THR A 120 -8.14 4.25 2.65
CA THR A 120 -9.10 5.07 1.92
C THR A 120 -8.48 6.44 1.63
N VAL A 121 -8.42 6.79 0.35
CA VAL A 121 -8.04 8.13 -0.11
C VAL A 121 -9.21 8.77 -0.85
N MET A 122 -9.32 10.09 -0.78
CA MET A 122 -10.33 10.86 -1.52
C MET A 122 -9.67 11.56 -2.69
N GLU A 123 -10.00 11.16 -3.92
CA GLU A 123 -9.50 11.77 -5.13
C GLU A 123 -10.68 12.27 -5.98
N GLU A 124 -10.69 13.56 -6.29
CA GLU A 124 -11.78 14.21 -7.04
C GLU A 124 -13.21 13.95 -6.49
N GLY A 125 -13.31 13.81 -5.17
CA GLY A 125 -14.58 13.53 -4.47
C GLY A 125 -15.02 12.06 -4.52
N LYS A 126 -14.20 11.16 -5.05
CA LYS A 126 -14.42 9.71 -5.04
C LYS A 126 -13.51 9.05 -4.02
N GLN A 127 -14.06 8.04 -3.34
CA GLN A 127 -13.29 7.18 -2.46
C GLN A 127 -12.55 6.14 -3.28
N LYS A 128 -11.23 6.00 -3.01
CA LYS A 128 -10.37 4.96 -3.60
C LYS A 128 -9.73 4.13 -2.50
N TYR A 129 -9.44 2.88 -2.80
CA TYR A 129 -8.72 1.97 -1.94
C TYR A 129 -7.29 1.76 -2.47
N ILE A 130 -6.32 2.24 -1.69
CA ILE A 130 -4.90 2.11 -1.99
C ILE A 130 -4.29 1.10 -1.03
N TYR A 131 -3.66 0.08 -1.58
CA TYR A 131 -2.92 -0.93 -0.82
C TYR A 131 -1.44 -0.58 -0.77
N PHE A 132 -0.83 -0.74 0.40
CA PHE A 132 0.62 -0.78 0.54
C PHE A 132 1.09 -2.21 0.51
N ILE A 133 2.06 -2.47 -0.35
CA ILE A 133 2.80 -3.73 -0.32
C ILE A 133 4.23 -3.41 0.07
N SER A 134 4.65 -3.91 1.23
CA SER A 134 5.96 -3.67 1.82
C SER A 134 6.87 -4.84 1.56
N LEU A 135 8.00 -4.59 0.90
CA LEU A 135 9.07 -5.58 0.64
C LEU A 135 10.29 -5.20 1.47
N PRO A 136 10.76 -6.05 2.42
CA PRO A 136 11.94 -5.76 3.23
C PRO A 136 13.22 -5.84 2.39
N LEU A 137 14.18 -4.97 2.70
CA LEU A 137 15.53 -5.00 2.12
C LEU A 137 16.55 -5.13 3.23
N TYR A 138 17.53 -5.99 3.01
CA TYR A 138 18.59 -6.30 3.96
C TYR A 138 19.97 -5.93 3.43
N ASP A 139 20.92 -5.69 4.34
CA ASP A 139 22.31 -5.46 3.97
C ASP A 139 23.00 -6.74 3.49
N LYS A 140 22.63 -7.86 4.09
CA LYS A 140 23.15 -9.19 3.77
C LYS A 140 22.02 -10.21 3.77
N SER A 141 22.28 -11.36 3.18
CA SER A 141 21.40 -12.52 3.30
C SER A 141 21.23 -12.90 4.77
N ALA A 142 20.01 -13.16 5.18
CA ALA A 142 19.61 -13.52 6.53
C ALA A 142 18.79 -14.81 6.49
N GLU A 143 19.19 -15.82 7.26
CA GLU A 143 18.52 -17.12 7.27
C GLU A 143 17.52 -17.25 8.44
N SER A 144 17.77 -16.53 9.55
CA SER A 144 16.90 -16.50 10.71
C SER A 144 16.16 -15.18 10.85
N GLU A 145 15.05 -15.18 11.61
CA GLU A 145 14.30 -13.97 11.91
C GLU A 145 15.15 -12.94 12.67
N GLU A 146 16.00 -13.39 13.62
CA GLU A 146 16.89 -12.51 14.36
C GLU A 146 17.91 -11.81 13.44
N GLU A 147 18.46 -12.56 12.46
CA GLU A 147 19.37 -12.00 11.46
C GLU A 147 18.64 -11.02 10.54
N ARG A 148 17.40 -11.30 10.13
CA ARG A 148 16.60 -10.39 9.32
C ARG A 148 16.40 -9.04 10.02
N TRP A 149 15.99 -9.06 11.29
CA TRP A 149 15.87 -7.82 12.07
C TRP A 149 17.20 -7.08 12.24
N LYS A 150 18.29 -7.78 12.38
CA LYS A 150 19.64 -7.19 12.49
C LYS A 150 20.09 -6.54 11.18
N GLU A 151 19.90 -7.21 10.06
CA GLU A 151 20.38 -6.78 8.75
C GLU A 151 19.35 -5.90 7.98
N LEU A 152 18.16 -5.64 8.57
CA LEU A 152 17.12 -4.84 7.94
C LEU A 152 17.58 -3.41 7.69
N LYS A 153 17.59 -3.01 6.42
CA LYS A 153 17.84 -1.64 5.96
C LYS A 153 16.59 -0.76 5.93
N GLY A 154 15.45 -1.35 5.63
CA GLY A 154 14.21 -0.69 5.38
C GLY A 154 13.36 -1.42 4.35
N PHE A 155 12.46 -0.70 3.71
CA PHE A 155 11.45 -1.28 2.82
C PHE A 155 11.33 -0.52 1.51
N ILE A 156 11.11 -1.26 0.43
CA ILE A 156 10.44 -0.71 -0.75
C ILE A 156 8.94 -0.90 -0.53
N VAL A 157 8.20 0.18 -0.60
CA VAL A 157 6.74 0.19 -0.43
C VAL A 157 6.10 0.60 -1.74
N GLY A 158 5.34 -0.32 -2.34
CA GLY A 158 4.50 -0.04 -3.49
C GLY A 158 3.09 0.38 -3.05
N LEU A 159 2.54 1.37 -3.73
CA LEU A 159 1.16 1.84 -3.58
C LEU A 159 0.37 1.38 -4.80
N TYR A 160 -0.74 0.68 -4.58
CA TYR A 160 -1.53 0.09 -5.65
C TYR A 160 -2.97 0.58 -5.60
N ASP A 161 -3.44 1.17 -6.70
CA ASP A 161 -4.84 1.54 -6.93
C ASP A 161 -5.59 0.31 -7.47
N ILE A 162 -6.37 -0.31 -6.61
CA ILE A 162 -7.05 -1.55 -6.95
C ILE A 162 -8.18 -1.33 -7.95
N ASP A 163 -8.85 -0.20 -7.91
CA ASP A 163 -9.88 0.14 -8.90
C ASP A 163 -9.28 0.19 -10.31
N THR A 164 -8.12 0.82 -10.45
CA THR A 164 -7.42 0.90 -11.75
C THR A 164 -6.98 -0.48 -12.23
N ILE A 165 -6.41 -1.31 -11.35
CA ILE A 165 -6.01 -2.70 -11.69
C ILE A 165 -7.22 -3.52 -12.11
N PHE A 166 -8.29 -3.48 -11.31
CA PHE A 166 -9.48 -4.28 -11.52
C PHE A 166 -10.18 -3.91 -12.83
N ASN A 167 -10.41 -2.62 -13.07
CA ASN A 167 -11.04 -2.14 -14.29
C ASN A 167 -10.19 -2.44 -15.53
N GLY A 168 -8.87 -2.28 -15.45
CA GLY A 168 -7.96 -2.63 -16.54
C GLY A 168 -7.99 -4.12 -16.91
N VAL A 169 -8.18 -5.01 -15.93
CA VAL A 169 -8.39 -6.46 -16.19
C VAL A 169 -9.74 -6.70 -16.86
N LEU A 170 -10.81 -6.03 -16.41
CA LEU A 170 -12.15 -6.20 -16.96
C LEU A 170 -12.29 -5.65 -18.38
N GLU A 171 -11.67 -4.52 -18.69
CA GLU A 171 -11.63 -3.95 -20.05
C GLU A 171 -11.01 -4.90 -21.06
N ASN A 172 -10.00 -5.67 -20.64
CA ASN A 172 -9.39 -6.70 -21.47
C ASN A 172 -10.21 -8.01 -21.54
N ALA A 173 -11.14 -8.22 -20.62
CA ALA A 173 -12.02 -9.38 -20.55
C ALA A 173 -13.37 -9.17 -21.27
N TRP A 174 -13.38 -8.35 -22.29
CA TRP A 174 -14.42 -7.78 -23.16
C TRP A 174 -15.87 -8.33 -23.06
N ASN A 175 -16.13 -9.62 -23.13
CA ASN A 175 -17.51 -10.15 -23.21
C ASN A 175 -18.16 -10.44 -21.84
N TRP A 176 -17.41 -10.33 -20.76
CA TRP A 176 -17.89 -10.67 -19.41
C TRP A 176 -18.46 -9.48 -18.65
N SER A 177 -17.90 -8.31 -18.88
CA SER A 177 -18.25 -7.11 -18.12
C SER A 177 -19.59 -6.51 -18.52
N GLU A 178 -20.03 -6.66 -19.79
CA GLU A 178 -21.30 -6.12 -20.27
C GLU A 178 -22.52 -6.89 -19.72
N ALA A 179 -22.36 -8.19 -19.46
CA ALA A 179 -23.43 -9.10 -19.07
C ALA A 179 -23.52 -9.36 -17.55
N ASN A 180 -22.54 -8.85 -16.76
CA ASN A 180 -22.47 -9.17 -15.35
C ASN A 180 -22.08 -7.95 -14.51
N ASN A 181 -22.55 -7.91 -13.27
CA ASN A 181 -21.98 -7.06 -12.26
C ASN A 181 -20.83 -7.83 -11.60
N ILE A 182 -19.67 -7.24 -11.54
CA ILE A 182 -18.47 -7.87 -11.02
C ILE A 182 -17.91 -7.00 -9.91
N ALA A 183 -17.64 -7.60 -8.77
CA ALA A 183 -17.06 -6.93 -7.63
C ALA A 183 -15.81 -7.66 -7.14
N LEU A 184 -14.89 -6.92 -6.55
CA LEU A 184 -13.74 -7.43 -5.86
C LEU A 184 -13.90 -7.19 -4.37
N ASP A 185 -13.97 -8.26 -3.61
CA ASP A 185 -14.10 -8.22 -2.15
C ASP A 185 -12.79 -8.66 -1.50
N ASP A 186 -12.31 -7.89 -0.51
CA ASP A 186 -11.14 -8.20 0.30
C ASP A 186 -11.55 -8.78 1.65
N ASN A 187 -11.12 -10.00 1.94
CA ASN A 187 -11.33 -10.68 3.21
C ASN A 187 -10.05 -10.73 4.06
N SER A 188 -8.99 -10.05 3.63
CA SER A 188 -7.72 -10.00 4.35
C SER A 188 -7.90 -9.27 5.68
N GLY A 189 -7.44 -9.88 6.78
CA GLY A 189 -7.44 -9.22 8.10
C GLY A 189 -8.80 -9.01 8.77
N GLN A 190 -9.89 -9.55 8.23
CA GLN A 190 -11.22 -9.44 8.84
C GLN A 190 -11.41 -10.51 9.94
N VAL A 191 -11.33 -10.09 11.20
CA VAL A 191 -11.62 -10.94 12.38
C VAL A 191 -13.11 -11.29 12.47
N SER A 192 -13.99 -10.56 11.79
CA SER A 192 -15.45 -10.64 11.90
C SER A 192 -16.16 -11.30 10.70
N GLY A 193 -15.44 -11.78 9.71
CA GLY A 193 -16.05 -12.39 8.52
C GLY A 193 -16.76 -11.40 7.58
N THR A 194 -16.52 -10.10 7.74
CA THR A 194 -17.08 -9.07 6.88
C THR A 194 -16.04 -8.72 5.81
N SER A 195 -16.34 -8.94 4.55
CA SER A 195 -15.51 -8.49 3.43
C SER A 195 -15.66 -6.98 3.19
N ILE A 196 -14.57 -6.37 2.68
CA ILE A 196 -14.61 -4.99 2.20
C ILE A 196 -14.71 -5.04 0.69
N ARG A 197 -15.74 -4.40 0.11
CA ARG A 197 -15.81 -4.21 -1.33
C ARG A 197 -14.83 -3.14 -1.75
N VAL A 198 -13.77 -3.54 -2.44
CA VAL A 198 -12.66 -2.65 -2.82
C VAL A 198 -12.77 -2.14 -4.25
N SER A 199 -13.54 -2.82 -5.11
CA SER A 199 -13.87 -2.37 -6.46
C SER A 199 -15.18 -2.99 -6.94
N GLU A 200 -15.88 -2.31 -7.84
CA GLU A 200 -17.13 -2.78 -8.43
C GLU A 200 -17.29 -2.26 -9.86
N HIS A 201 -17.65 -3.18 -10.76
CA HIS A 201 -18.07 -2.86 -12.12
C HIS A 201 -19.54 -3.23 -12.29
N THR A 202 -20.36 -2.28 -12.71
CA THR A 202 -21.80 -2.49 -12.88
C THR A 202 -22.13 -2.63 -14.35
N GLY A 203 -22.64 -3.79 -14.74
CA GLY A 203 -23.22 -4.01 -16.07
C GLY A 203 -24.53 -3.23 -16.29
N SER A 204 -25.01 -3.20 -17.50
CA SER A 204 -26.07 -2.28 -17.95
C SER A 204 -27.43 -2.40 -17.29
N ASP A 205 -27.76 -3.51 -16.56
CA ASP A 205 -29.05 -3.68 -15.90
C ASP A 205 -28.98 -4.68 -14.73
N LEU A 206 -29.18 -4.22 -13.52
CA LEU A 206 -29.18 -5.05 -12.29
C LEU A 206 -30.38 -6.02 -12.23
N VAL A 207 -30.11 -7.30 -12.01
CA VAL A 207 -31.04 -8.23 -11.38
C VAL A 207 -30.61 -8.39 -9.92
N ASP A 208 -31.42 -7.90 -9.02
CA ASP A 208 -31.29 -8.15 -7.60
C ASP A 208 -31.81 -9.57 -7.29
N ASP A 209 -31.06 -10.57 -7.70
CA ASP A 209 -31.40 -11.99 -7.50
C ASP A 209 -30.20 -12.74 -6.90
N ASP A 210 -30.15 -12.80 -5.59
CA ASP A 210 -29.11 -13.47 -4.80
C ASP A 210 -28.89 -14.97 -5.16
N ARG A 211 -29.80 -15.57 -5.95
CA ARG A 211 -29.72 -16.99 -6.34
C ARG A 211 -28.63 -17.30 -7.33
N PHE A 212 -28.05 -16.30 -8.00
CA PHE A 212 -27.04 -16.48 -9.05
C PHE A 212 -25.71 -15.80 -8.70
N VAL A 213 -25.42 -15.59 -7.43
CA VAL A 213 -24.14 -15.06 -7.01
C VAL A 213 -23.04 -16.09 -7.19
N TYR A 214 -22.05 -15.77 -8.00
CA TYR A 214 -20.82 -16.55 -8.14
C TYR A 214 -19.72 -15.89 -7.33
N SER A 215 -19.02 -16.66 -6.50
CA SER A 215 -17.86 -16.16 -5.77
C SER A 215 -16.68 -17.10 -5.97
N LYS A 216 -15.51 -16.54 -6.30
CA LYS A 216 -14.27 -17.28 -6.49
C LYS A 216 -13.11 -16.58 -5.79
N GLN A 217 -12.44 -17.29 -4.93
CA GLN A 217 -11.18 -16.82 -4.34
C GLN A 217 -10.12 -16.72 -5.45
N LEU A 218 -9.45 -15.57 -5.52
CA LEU A 218 -8.31 -15.35 -6.41
C LEU A 218 -7.03 -15.91 -5.78
N SER A 219 -6.02 -16.16 -6.62
CA SER A 219 -4.70 -16.49 -6.13
C SER A 219 -4.17 -15.35 -5.25
N PRO A 220 -3.57 -15.65 -4.09
CA PRO A 220 -3.06 -14.61 -3.20
C PRO A 220 -2.03 -13.73 -3.90
N ILE A 221 -2.14 -12.42 -3.68
CA ILE A 221 -1.10 -11.44 -4.02
C ILE A 221 -0.56 -10.93 -2.68
N ALA A 222 0.72 -11.14 -2.43
CA ALA A 222 1.28 -11.01 -1.09
C ALA A 222 0.50 -11.90 -0.12
N ASP A 223 -0.08 -11.36 0.94
CA ASP A 223 -0.93 -12.07 1.91
C ASP A 223 -2.43 -11.76 1.74
N LEU A 224 -2.82 -11.05 0.67
CA LEU A 224 -4.21 -10.65 0.42
C LEU A 224 -5.09 -11.83 0.02
N GLN A 225 -6.30 -11.87 0.58
CA GLN A 225 -7.33 -12.86 0.28
C GLN A 225 -8.51 -12.18 -0.43
N TRP A 226 -8.43 -12.13 -1.74
CA TRP A 226 -9.46 -11.50 -2.57
C TRP A 226 -10.43 -12.50 -3.15
N PHE A 227 -11.69 -12.07 -3.25
CA PHE A 227 -12.77 -12.81 -3.87
C PHE A 227 -13.36 -12.01 -5.03
N LEU A 228 -13.43 -12.64 -6.19
CA LEU A 228 -14.20 -12.13 -7.30
C LEU A 228 -15.65 -12.56 -7.11
N VAL A 229 -16.56 -11.61 -7.05
CA VAL A 229 -18.00 -11.83 -6.88
C VAL A 229 -18.70 -11.36 -8.14
N GLY A 230 -19.46 -12.25 -8.78
CA GLY A 230 -20.21 -11.93 -10.00
C GLY A 230 -21.70 -12.20 -9.84
N THR A 231 -22.53 -11.27 -10.32
CA THR A 231 -24.00 -11.46 -10.45
C THR A 231 -24.41 -11.16 -11.90
N PRO A 232 -25.27 -11.97 -12.52
CA PRO A 232 -25.71 -11.72 -13.89
C PRO A 232 -26.51 -10.44 -13.99
N SER A 233 -26.41 -9.75 -15.14
CA SER A 233 -27.29 -8.65 -15.48
C SER A 233 -28.62 -9.13 -16.06
N LYS A 234 -29.65 -8.26 -16.14
CA LYS A 234 -30.99 -8.59 -16.67
C LYS A 234 -31.03 -8.97 -18.16
N SER A 235 -29.94 -8.84 -18.87
CA SER A 235 -29.86 -9.11 -20.30
C SER A 235 -29.63 -10.57 -20.68
N TYR A 236 -29.80 -11.51 -19.73
CA TYR A 236 -29.72 -12.96 -19.97
C TYR A 236 -31.08 -13.62 -19.88
#